data_f5572e12a123e0c7c92c39ab6954be74
#
_entry.id   f5572e12a123e0c7c92c39ab6954be74
#
_cell.length_a   1.000
_cell.length_b   1.000
_cell.length_c   1.000
_cell.angle_alpha   90.00
_cell.angle_beta   90.00
_cell.angle_gamma   90.00
#
_symmetry.space_group_name_H-M   'P 1'
#
loop_
_entity.id
_entity.type
_entity.pdbx_description
1 polymer ?
#
loop_
_entity_poly.entity_id
_entity_poly.type
_entity_poly.pdbx_seq_one_letter_code
_entity_poly.pdbx_strand_id
1 'polypeptide(L)'
;MENGIVKRVIGPVVDVQFPAGKLPEINNAIEVHAGKRRIVMEAVQQLGDNAVRCISLFSTDGLQRGCVAVDTGSSVKMPVGEATLGRMFNVIGEPIDGKGPVNATEYLPIHREAPAFTDIAPATELLETGIKVVDLLAPYAKGGKIGLFGGAGVGKTVLIMELIRNIAYEHGGYSVFAGVGERSREGNDLWNEMNESGVISKTALVFGQMNEPPGARLRVPLSGLTIAENFRDESGQDVLLFIDNIFRFTQAGSEVSALLGRMPSAVGYQPTLATEMGKLQERITSTRNGSVTSVQAIYVPADDLTDPAPATTFAHLDATTVLDLSISELGIYPAVDPLGSTSRILEPDILGRRHYDTARAVQRVLQKYKDLQDIIAVLGMDELSVEDKAAVNRARRIQRFLSQPFHVAENFTGMAGKYVPLDETIRGFEAILGGECDDIPEQAFLFCGSIDDVLRKRDALQ
;
A
#
# COMPACT_ATOMS: atom_id res chain seq x y z
N MET A 1 -38.70 -10.50 -3.55
CA MET A 1 -37.52 -11.29 -3.11
C MET A 1 -38.05 -12.38 -2.22
N GLU A 2 -37.76 -13.62 -2.53
CA GLU A 2 -38.16 -14.74 -1.67
C GLU A 2 -37.04 -14.95 -0.62
N ASN A 3 -37.43 -14.98 0.65
CA ASN A 3 -36.53 -15.00 1.77
C ASN A 3 -36.00 -16.41 2.03
N GLY A 4 -34.72 -16.54 2.35
CA GLY A 4 -34.12 -17.73 2.91
C GLY A 4 -34.30 -17.78 4.42
N ILE A 5 -33.93 -18.91 5.01
CA ILE A 5 -33.98 -19.15 6.45
C ILE A 5 -32.64 -19.67 6.93
N VAL A 6 -32.10 -19.06 7.98
CA VAL A 6 -30.86 -19.51 8.64
C VAL A 6 -31.08 -20.91 9.23
N LYS A 7 -30.27 -21.86 8.80
CA LYS A 7 -30.31 -23.26 9.26
C LYS A 7 -29.24 -23.57 10.30
N ARG A 8 -28.05 -23.00 10.12
CA ARG A 8 -26.90 -23.30 10.97
C ARG A 8 -26.00 -22.08 11.09
N VAL A 9 -25.48 -21.84 12.29
CA VAL A 9 -24.49 -20.79 12.59
C VAL A 9 -23.30 -21.46 13.27
N ILE A 10 -22.11 -21.31 12.69
CA ILE A 10 -20.84 -21.83 13.22
C ILE A 10 -19.81 -20.71 13.16
N GLY A 11 -19.71 -19.91 14.21
CA GLY A 11 -18.90 -18.70 14.18
C GLY A 11 -19.30 -17.81 13.01
N PRO A 12 -18.35 -17.35 12.15
CA PRO A 12 -18.67 -16.51 11.00
C PRO A 12 -19.28 -17.25 9.80
N VAL A 13 -19.42 -18.59 9.88
CA VAL A 13 -20.05 -19.40 8.82
C VAL A 13 -21.53 -19.60 9.11
N VAL A 14 -22.37 -19.24 8.15
CA VAL A 14 -23.84 -19.37 8.25
C VAL A 14 -24.38 -20.12 7.05
N ASP A 15 -25.10 -21.21 7.31
CA ASP A 15 -25.80 -21.95 6.26
C ASP A 15 -27.25 -21.46 6.18
N VAL A 16 -27.67 -21.04 5.00
CA VAL A 16 -29.01 -20.50 4.72
C VAL A 16 -29.70 -21.36 3.68
N GLN A 17 -30.93 -21.73 3.94
CA GLN A 17 -31.77 -22.45 2.99
C GLN A 17 -32.74 -21.51 2.29
N PHE A 18 -32.77 -21.61 0.97
CA PHE A 18 -33.69 -20.86 0.12
C PHE A 18 -34.77 -21.79 -0.48
N PRO A 19 -35.86 -21.20 -0.98
CA PRO A 19 -36.83 -21.96 -1.76
C PRO A 19 -36.22 -22.58 -3.04
N ALA A 20 -36.82 -23.65 -3.53
CA ALA A 20 -36.36 -24.34 -4.75
C ALA A 20 -36.31 -23.35 -5.95
N GLY A 21 -35.20 -23.36 -6.66
CA GLY A 21 -34.97 -22.50 -7.82
C GLY A 21 -34.67 -21.00 -7.50
N LYS A 22 -34.41 -20.68 -6.21
CA LYS A 22 -34.15 -19.31 -5.74
C LYS A 22 -32.83 -19.19 -4.98
N LEU A 23 -31.84 -20.02 -5.35
CA LEU A 23 -30.52 -19.93 -4.76
C LEU A 23 -29.82 -18.62 -5.15
N PRO A 24 -29.21 -17.91 -4.20
CA PRO A 24 -28.34 -16.77 -4.50
C PRO A 24 -27.16 -17.19 -5.39
N GLU A 25 -26.72 -16.25 -6.21
CA GLU A 25 -25.44 -16.41 -6.89
C GLU A 25 -24.29 -16.31 -5.90
N ILE A 26 -23.17 -16.95 -6.24
CA ILE A 26 -21.94 -16.85 -5.45
C ILE A 26 -21.49 -15.37 -5.44
N ASN A 27 -21.00 -14.91 -4.30
CA ASN A 27 -20.65 -13.53 -3.98
C ASN A 27 -21.85 -12.60 -3.71
N ASN A 28 -23.09 -13.03 -3.84
CA ASN A 28 -24.22 -12.19 -3.44
C ASN A 28 -24.17 -11.89 -1.95
N ALA A 29 -24.52 -10.64 -1.61
CA ALA A 29 -24.70 -10.19 -0.24
C ALA A 29 -26.05 -10.69 0.28
N ILE A 30 -26.03 -11.37 1.40
CA ILE A 30 -27.19 -11.91 2.12
C ILE A 30 -27.36 -11.13 3.41
N GLU A 31 -28.52 -10.55 3.64
CA GLU A 31 -28.83 -9.76 4.83
C GLU A 31 -29.70 -10.53 5.81
N VAL A 32 -29.32 -10.48 7.10
CA VAL A 32 -30.09 -11.09 8.20
C VAL A 32 -30.20 -10.07 9.33
N HIS A 33 -31.36 -10.02 9.97
CA HIS A 33 -31.56 -9.21 11.15
C HIS A 33 -31.56 -10.05 12.43
N ALA A 34 -30.57 -9.79 13.32
CA ALA A 34 -30.52 -10.35 14.66
C ALA A 34 -30.99 -9.27 15.67
N GLY A 35 -32.27 -9.25 15.94
CA GLY A 35 -32.90 -8.15 16.68
C GLY A 35 -32.82 -6.82 15.93
N LYS A 36 -32.11 -5.83 16.50
CA LYS A 36 -31.88 -4.53 15.87
C LYS A 36 -30.62 -4.47 14.97
N ARG A 37 -29.78 -5.52 15.00
CA ARG A 37 -28.55 -5.54 14.25
C ARG A 37 -28.79 -6.11 12.85
N ARG A 38 -28.33 -5.41 11.83
CA ARG A 38 -28.21 -5.89 10.46
C ARG A 38 -26.86 -6.62 10.32
N ILE A 39 -26.89 -7.85 9.89
CA ILE A 39 -25.71 -8.68 9.61
C ILE A 39 -25.69 -8.93 8.11
N VAL A 40 -24.61 -8.54 7.45
CA VAL A 40 -24.38 -8.81 6.04
C VAL A 40 -23.38 -9.94 5.91
N MET A 41 -23.71 -10.89 5.07
CA MET A 41 -22.91 -12.08 4.78
C MET A 41 -22.74 -12.19 3.27
N GLU A 42 -21.76 -12.95 2.83
CA GLU A 42 -21.52 -13.22 1.42
C GLU A 42 -21.71 -14.72 1.13
N ALA A 43 -22.47 -15.04 0.08
CA ALA A 43 -22.66 -16.41 -0.38
C ALA A 43 -21.36 -16.93 -1.01
N VAL A 44 -20.75 -17.98 -0.45
CA VAL A 44 -19.44 -18.48 -0.87
C VAL A 44 -19.44 -19.90 -1.41
N GLN A 45 -20.50 -20.67 -1.11
CA GLN A 45 -20.58 -22.07 -1.54
C GLN A 45 -22.03 -22.55 -1.59
N GLN A 46 -22.41 -23.23 -2.66
CA GLN A 46 -23.68 -23.96 -2.73
C GLN A 46 -23.47 -25.36 -2.14
N LEU A 47 -24.39 -25.79 -1.26
CA LEU A 47 -24.27 -27.06 -0.51
C LEU A 47 -25.14 -28.18 -1.07
N GLY A 48 -26.01 -27.91 -2.06
CA GLY A 48 -27.11 -28.77 -2.44
C GLY A 48 -28.38 -28.51 -1.62
N ASP A 49 -29.47 -29.19 -1.92
CA ASP A 49 -30.78 -29.08 -1.24
C ASP A 49 -31.25 -27.62 -1.02
N ASN A 50 -30.99 -26.79 -1.99
CA ASN A 50 -31.29 -25.32 -1.94
C ASN A 50 -30.63 -24.58 -0.76
N ALA A 51 -29.53 -25.11 -0.24
CA ALA A 51 -28.76 -24.47 0.83
C ALA A 51 -27.49 -23.78 0.29
N VAL A 52 -27.18 -22.64 0.86
CA VAL A 52 -25.98 -21.84 0.57
C VAL A 52 -25.20 -21.62 1.85
N ARG A 53 -23.90 -21.78 1.78
CA ARG A 53 -22.99 -21.40 2.85
C ARG A 53 -22.52 -19.98 2.63
N CYS A 54 -22.66 -19.18 3.68
CA CYS A 54 -22.27 -17.78 3.71
C CYS A 54 -21.14 -17.54 4.70
N ILE A 55 -20.29 -16.55 4.41
CA ILE A 55 -19.32 -16.00 5.35
C ILE A 55 -19.82 -14.64 5.82
N SER A 56 -19.92 -14.46 7.12
CA SER A 56 -20.32 -13.20 7.70
C SER A 56 -19.21 -12.15 7.61
N LEU A 57 -19.59 -10.92 7.30
CA LEU A 57 -18.73 -9.73 7.33
C LEU A 57 -18.79 -9.03 8.69
N PHE A 58 -19.71 -9.44 9.57
CA PHE A 58 -19.87 -8.92 10.93
C PHE A 58 -19.95 -10.05 11.95
N SER A 59 -19.86 -9.71 13.26
CA SER A 59 -20.08 -10.70 14.31
C SER A 59 -21.48 -11.32 14.18
N THR A 60 -21.51 -12.65 14.26
CA THR A 60 -22.74 -13.46 14.24
C THR A 60 -23.33 -13.66 15.64
N ASP A 61 -22.79 -13.01 16.67
CA ASP A 61 -23.27 -13.13 18.04
C ASP A 61 -24.77 -12.78 18.14
N GLY A 62 -25.55 -13.68 18.72
CA GLY A 62 -26.99 -13.53 18.85
C GLY A 62 -27.80 -13.87 17.60
N LEU A 63 -27.16 -14.28 16.49
CA LEU A 63 -27.85 -14.80 15.32
C LEU A 63 -28.39 -16.20 15.62
N GLN A 64 -29.69 -16.41 15.41
CA GLN A 64 -30.37 -17.66 15.70
C GLN A 64 -30.81 -18.39 14.44
N ARG A 65 -30.96 -19.70 14.57
CA ARG A 65 -31.65 -20.51 13.55
C ARG A 65 -33.09 -20.02 13.39
N GLY A 66 -33.58 -20.06 12.17
CA GLY A 66 -34.94 -19.60 11.85
C GLY A 66 -35.03 -18.10 11.49
N CYS A 67 -33.95 -17.32 11.69
CA CYS A 67 -33.93 -15.93 11.20
C CYS A 67 -34.11 -15.89 9.69
N VAL A 68 -34.83 -14.87 9.23
CA VAL A 68 -35.05 -14.62 7.79
C VAL A 68 -33.79 -14.04 7.20
N ALA A 69 -33.37 -14.59 6.07
CA ALA A 69 -32.23 -14.15 5.28
C ALA A 69 -32.73 -13.64 3.91
N VAL A 70 -32.27 -12.46 3.51
CA VAL A 70 -32.68 -11.82 2.26
C VAL A 70 -31.48 -11.77 1.31
N ASP A 71 -31.65 -12.36 0.12
CA ASP A 71 -30.69 -12.16 -0.96
C ASP A 71 -30.88 -10.76 -1.56
N THR A 72 -29.83 -9.95 -1.58
CA THR A 72 -29.88 -8.59 -2.18
C THR A 72 -29.83 -8.61 -3.70
N GLY A 73 -29.58 -9.77 -4.33
CA GLY A 73 -29.44 -9.95 -5.77
C GLY A 73 -28.15 -9.37 -6.36
N SER A 74 -27.21 -9.01 -5.52
CA SER A 74 -25.89 -8.49 -5.96
C SER A 74 -24.84 -8.71 -4.87
N SER A 75 -23.57 -8.62 -5.24
CA SER A 75 -22.49 -8.57 -4.23
C SER A 75 -22.55 -7.29 -3.40
N VAL A 76 -21.77 -7.25 -2.32
CA VAL A 76 -21.56 -6.01 -1.56
C VAL A 76 -21.20 -4.86 -2.50
N LYS A 77 -21.80 -3.69 -2.27
CA LYS A 77 -21.57 -2.48 -3.07
C LYS A 77 -20.94 -1.39 -2.23
N MET A 78 -19.94 -0.73 -2.83
CA MET A 78 -19.31 0.46 -2.25
C MET A 78 -19.85 1.74 -2.86
N PRO A 79 -20.07 2.80 -2.06
CA PRO A 79 -20.25 4.13 -2.61
C PRO A 79 -18.99 4.54 -3.37
N VAL A 80 -19.13 5.23 -4.48
CA VAL A 80 -18.01 5.66 -5.33
C VAL A 80 -18.13 7.14 -5.69
N GLY A 81 -17.08 7.68 -6.29
CA GLY A 81 -16.99 9.07 -6.71
C GLY A 81 -16.55 10.03 -5.60
N GLU A 82 -16.54 11.31 -5.91
CA GLU A 82 -15.98 12.37 -5.05
C GLU A 82 -16.65 12.46 -3.66
N ALA A 83 -17.89 11.98 -3.52
CA ALA A 83 -18.59 11.94 -2.25
C ALA A 83 -17.89 11.02 -1.22
N THR A 84 -16.97 10.16 -1.65
CA THR A 84 -16.18 9.29 -0.78
C THR A 84 -14.94 9.95 -0.21
N LEU A 85 -14.49 11.05 -0.81
CA LEU A 85 -13.30 11.77 -0.35
C LEU A 85 -13.52 12.40 1.03
N GLY A 86 -12.52 12.32 1.88
CA GLY A 86 -12.60 12.80 3.26
C GLY A 86 -13.44 11.93 4.18
N ARG A 87 -13.84 10.74 3.73
CA ARG A 87 -14.74 9.83 4.46
C ARG A 87 -14.04 8.51 4.80
N MET A 88 -14.54 7.87 5.84
CA MET A 88 -14.07 6.57 6.32
C MET A 88 -15.23 5.58 6.31
N PHE A 89 -14.99 4.40 5.71
CA PHE A 89 -15.99 3.36 5.49
C PHE A 89 -15.61 2.04 6.14
N ASN A 90 -16.61 1.24 6.46
CA ASN A 90 -16.44 -0.19 6.71
C ASN A 90 -16.45 -0.99 5.40
N VAL A 91 -16.31 -2.31 5.51
CA VAL A 91 -16.22 -3.24 4.36
C VAL A 91 -17.43 -3.21 3.42
N ILE A 92 -18.61 -2.81 3.89
CA ILE A 92 -19.85 -2.72 3.10
C ILE A 92 -20.22 -1.30 2.67
N GLY A 93 -19.30 -0.34 2.83
CA GLY A 93 -19.50 1.04 2.39
C GLY A 93 -20.31 1.91 3.33
N GLU A 94 -20.56 1.48 4.56
CA GLU A 94 -21.18 2.34 5.56
C GLU A 94 -20.15 3.27 6.17
N PRO A 95 -20.44 4.57 6.33
CA PRO A 95 -19.51 5.52 6.94
C PRO A 95 -19.36 5.25 8.45
N ILE A 96 -18.11 5.26 8.91
CA ILE A 96 -17.74 5.04 10.33
C ILE A 96 -17.04 6.24 10.96
N ASP A 97 -17.00 7.36 10.28
CA ASP A 97 -16.35 8.62 10.68
C ASP A 97 -17.23 9.55 11.53
N GLY A 98 -18.46 9.16 11.83
CA GLY A 98 -19.40 9.99 12.58
C GLY A 98 -19.95 11.21 11.85
N LYS A 99 -19.60 11.40 10.56
CA LYS A 99 -20.04 12.55 9.75
C LYS A 99 -21.41 12.36 9.06
N GLY A 100 -22.16 11.32 9.44
CA GLY A 100 -23.47 11.01 8.87
C GLY A 100 -23.40 10.29 7.51
N PRO A 101 -24.56 10.07 6.86
CA PRO A 101 -24.63 9.31 5.61
C PRO A 101 -23.85 10.00 4.47
N VAL A 102 -23.42 9.19 3.50
CA VAL A 102 -22.74 9.67 2.29
C VAL A 102 -23.77 9.90 1.18
N ASN A 103 -23.70 11.04 0.54
CA ASN A 103 -24.55 11.37 -0.61
C ASN A 103 -23.92 10.88 -1.93
N ALA A 104 -23.58 9.59 -1.99
CA ALA A 104 -23.09 9.00 -3.22
C ALA A 104 -24.27 8.78 -4.19
N THR A 105 -24.04 9.11 -5.45
CA THR A 105 -25.03 8.91 -6.53
C THR A 105 -24.92 7.52 -7.13
N GLU A 106 -23.77 6.86 -6.96
CA GLU A 106 -23.47 5.57 -7.54
C GLU A 106 -22.87 4.62 -6.50
N TYR A 107 -23.20 3.33 -6.66
CA TYR A 107 -22.70 2.23 -5.84
C TYR A 107 -22.25 1.08 -6.75
N LEU A 108 -21.01 0.67 -6.67
CA LEU A 108 -20.42 -0.38 -7.49
C LEU A 108 -20.13 -1.66 -6.68
N PRO A 109 -20.35 -2.83 -7.28
CA PRO A 109 -20.05 -4.11 -6.61
C PRO A 109 -18.56 -4.28 -6.40
N ILE A 110 -18.17 -4.90 -5.26
CA ILE A 110 -16.75 -5.14 -4.95
C ILE A 110 -16.13 -6.29 -5.76
N HIS A 111 -16.94 -7.24 -6.20
CA HIS A 111 -16.53 -8.30 -7.11
C HIS A 111 -16.69 -7.83 -8.55
N ARG A 112 -15.58 -7.43 -9.13
CA ARG A 112 -15.49 -6.97 -10.52
C ARG A 112 -14.40 -7.74 -11.24
N GLU A 113 -14.54 -7.87 -12.55
CA GLU A 113 -13.48 -8.41 -13.40
C GLU A 113 -12.34 -7.40 -13.55
N ALA A 114 -11.15 -7.92 -13.81
CA ALA A 114 -10.02 -7.05 -14.21
C ALA A 114 -10.32 -6.36 -15.54
N PRO A 115 -9.71 -5.21 -15.84
CA PRO A 115 -9.82 -4.56 -17.14
C PRO A 115 -9.51 -5.53 -18.28
N ALA A 116 -10.22 -5.37 -19.41
CA ALA A 116 -9.97 -6.20 -20.58
C ALA A 116 -8.51 -6.02 -21.05
N PHE A 117 -7.90 -7.09 -21.52
CA PHE A 117 -6.50 -7.09 -21.94
C PHE A 117 -6.19 -5.98 -22.96
N THR A 118 -7.15 -5.64 -23.81
CA THR A 118 -7.03 -4.56 -24.81
C THR A 118 -7.07 -3.16 -24.22
N ASP A 119 -7.55 -2.99 -22.98
CA ASP A 119 -7.71 -1.68 -22.33
C ASP A 119 -6.54 -1.37 -21.38
N ILE A 120 -5.71 -2.37 -21.09
CA ILE A 120 -4.53 -2.21 -20.24
C ILE A 120 -3.47 -1.38 -21.00
N ALA A 121 -2.98 -0.33 -20.34
CA ALA A 121 -1.86 0.45 -20.81
C ALA A 121 -0.54 -0.11 -20.25
N PRO A 122 0.58 -0.02 -21.01
CA PRO A 122 1.89 -0.45 -20.51
C PRO A 122 2.31 0.36 -19.27
N ALA A 123 2.80 -0.31 -18.23
CA ALA A 123 3.35 0.34 -17.03
C ALA A 123 4.79 0.81 -17.27
N THR A 124 4.98 1.75 -18.19
CA THR A 124 6.30 2.29 -18.57
C THR A 124 6.47 3.76 -18.16
N GLU A 125 5.41 4.42 -17.72
CA GLU A 125 5.49 5.79 -17.24
C GLU A 125 5.91 5.84 -15.78
N LEU A 126 6.88 6.71 -15.48
CA LEU A 126 7.30 7.01 -14.12
C LEU A 126 6.19 7.76 -13.37
N LEU A 127 5.88 7.30 -12.17
CA LEU A 127 5.15 8.09 -11.19
C LEU A 127 6.18 8.86 -10.34
N GLU A 128 6.38 10.12 -10.65
CA GLU A 128 7.29 10.97 -9.90
C GLU A 128 6.72 11.25 -8.51
N THR A 129 7.40 10.78 -7.48
CA THR A 129 6.94 10.91 -6.10
C THR A 129 7.45 12.18 -5.42
N GLY A 130 8.48 12.81 -5.96
CA GLY A 130 9.18 13.94 -5.36
C GLY A 130 10.04 13.56 -4.15
N ILE A 131 10.26 12.26 -3.94
CA ILE A 131 11.10 11.70 -2.88
C ILE A 131 12.37 11.14 -3.50
N LYS A 132 13.50 11.81 -3.27
CA LYS A 132 14.77 11.54 -3.95
C LYS A 132 15.18 10.07 -3.98
N VAL A 133 15.15 9.41 -2.82
CA VAL A 133 15.58 8.01 -2.71
C VAL A 133 14.67 7.07 -3.50
N VAL A 134 13.37 7.33 -3.54
CA VAL A 134 12.40 6.55 -4.29
C VAL A 134 12.59 6.79 -5.78
N ASP A 135 12.51 8.04 -6.21
CA ASP A 135 12.54 8.39 -7.63
C ASP A 135 13.84 8.02 -8.31
N LEU A 136 14.99 8.10 -7.59
CA LEU A 136 16.29 7.74 -8.14
C LEU A 136 16.53 6.23 -8.20
N LEU A 137 16.31 5.51 -7.07
CA LEU A 137 16.84 4.16 -6.87
C LEU A 137 15.78 3.06 -6.95
N ALA A 138 14.54 3.37 -6.63
CA ALA A 138 13.41 2.44 -6.68
C ALA A 138 12.17 3.12 -7.27
N PRO A 139 12.24 3.67 -8.49
CA PRO A 139 11.18 4.48 -9.09
C PRO A 139 9.89 3.67 -9.27
N TYR A 140 8.76 4.32 -9.05
CA TYR A 140 7.43 3.72 -9.18
C TYR A 140 6.90 3.89 -10.59
N ALA A 141 6.32 2.82 -11.14
CA ALA A 141 5.58 2.89 -12.40
C ALA A 141 4.12 3.27 -12.13
N LYS A 142 3.53 4.11 -12.98
CA LYS A 142 2.09 4.32 -12.99
C LYS A 142 1.37 3.01 -13.28
N GLY A 143 0.36 2.68 -12.47
CA GLY A 143 -0.32 1.40 -12.54
C GLY A 143 0.49 0.22 -12.03
N GLY A 144 1.67 0.47 -11.46
CA GLY A 144 2.53 -0.53 -10.85
C GLY A 144 2.08 -0.94 -9.44
N LYS A 145 2.67 -2.02 -8.98
CA LYS A 145 2.43 -2.61 -7.67
C LYS A 145 3.72 -2.54 -6.86
N ILE A 146 3.71 -1.76 -5.80
CA ILE A 146 4.88 -1.49 -4.96
C ILE A 146 4.73 -2.21 -3.64
N GLY A 147 5.70 -3.04 -3.29
CA GLY A 147 5.81 -3.63 -1.95
C GLY A 147 6.55 -2.68 -1.02
N LEU A 148 5.94 -2.32 0.10
CA LEU A 148 6.55 -1.54 1.16
C LEU A 148 6.88 -2.44 2.34
N PHE A 149 8.17 -2.60 2.60
CA PHE A 149 8.71 -3.42 3.68
C PHE A 149 9.24 -2.52 4.78
N GLY A 150 9.09 -2.93 6.02
CA GLY A 150 9.67 -2.23 7.16
C GLY A 150 9.05 -2.65 8.48
N GLY A 151 9.89 -2.70 9.49
CA GLY A 151 9.49 -2.96 10.88
C GLY A 151 8.71 -1.81 11.50
N ALA A 152 8.46 -1.90 12.80
CA ALA A 152 7.88 -0.79 13.56
C ALA A 152 8.90 0.35 13.72
N GLY A 153 8.43 1.59 13.71
CA GLY A 153 9.26 2.76 14.04
C GLY A 153 10.16 3.29 12.93
N VAL A 154 10.09 2.74 11.71
CA VAL A 154 10.92 3.18 10.57
C VAL A 154 10.30 4.32 9.74
N GLY A 155 9.14 4.85 10.15
CA GLY A 155 8.48 5.97 9.45
C GLY A 155 7.58 5.56 8.29
N LYS A 156 7.06 4.31 8.26
CA LYS A 156 6.17 3.83 7.20
C LYS A 156 4.95 4.74 6.98
N THR A 157 4.24 5.08 8.04
CA THR A 157 3.04 5.94 7.99
C THR A 157 3.37 7.34 7.45
N VAL A 158 4.48 7.91 7.89
CA VAL A 158 4.91 9.24 7.43
C VAL A 158 5.25 9.23 5.94
N LEU A 159 5.90 8.16 5.45
CA LEU A 159 6.17 7.99 4.02
C LEU A 159 4.87 7.86 3.22
N ILE A 160 3.91 7.08 3.69
CA ILE A 160 2.59 6.92 3.05
C ILE A 160 1.88 8.28 2.96
N MET A 161 1.84 9.03 4.04
CA MET A 161 1.19 10.35 4.07
C MET A 161 1.88 11.35 3.13
N GLU A 162 3.21 11.34 3.03
CA GLU A 162 3.93 12.20 2.09
C GLU A 162 3.63 11.82 0.64
N LEU A 163 3.55 10.53 0.32
CA LEU A 163 3.13 10.07 -1.01
C LEU A 163 1.71 10.55 -1.35
N ILE A 164 0.76 10.41 -0.41
CA ILE A 164 -0.61 10.91 -0.59
C ILE A 164 -0.60 12.43 -0.84
N ARG A 165 0.14 13.17 -0.03
CA ARG A 165 0.26 14.61 -0.16
C ARG A 165 0.82 14.99 -1.53
N ASN A 166 1.91 14.36 -1.94
CA ASN A 166 2.57 14.70 -3.19
C ASN A 166 1.69 14.37 -4.41
N ILE A 167 1.01 13.23 -4.41
CA ILE A 167 0.04 12.91 -5.47
C ILE A 167 -1.12 13.90 -5.50
N ALA A 168 -1.65 14.28 -4.33
CA ALA A 168 -2.78 15.20 -4.26
C ALA A 168 -2.45 16.62 -4.73
N TYR A 169 -1.31 17.15 -4.33
CA TYR A 169 -0.95 18.56 -4.56
C TYR A 169 -0.12 18.80 -5.81
N GLU A 170 0.75 17.86 -6.18
CA GLU A 170 1.64 18.02 -7.33
C GLU A 170 1.04 17.40 -8.62
N HIS A 171 0.26 16.32 -8.48
CA HIS A 171 -0.33 15.62 -9.62
C HIS A 171 -1.86 15.78 -9.70
N GLY A 172 -2.51 16.34 -8.67
CA GLY A 172 -3.97 16.51 -8.64
C GLY A 172 -4.76 15.21 -8.51
N GLY A 173 -4.08 14.09 -8.19
CA GLY A 173 -4.67 12.77 -8.08
C GLY A 173 -5.38 12.54 -6.75
N TYR A 174 -6.07 11.39 -6.67
CA TYR A 174 -6.75 10.93 -5.45
C TYR A 174 -6.05 9.71 -4.86
N SER A 175 -6.30 9.47 -3.58
CA SER A 175 -5.78 8.31 -2.88
C SER A 175 -6.91 7.53 -2.21
N VAL A 176 -6.72 6.21 -2.12
CA VAL A 176 -7.60 5.34 -1.36
C VAL A 176 -6.72 4.53 -0.40
N PHE A 177 -7.09 4.47 0.86
CA PHE A 177 -6.40 3.68 1.86
C PHE A 177 -7.29 2.53 2.34
N ALA A 178 -6.84 1.31 2.17
CA ALA A 178 -7.49 0.09 2.64
C ALA A 178 -6.71 -0.47 3.84
N GLY A 179 -7.23 -0.27 5.04
CA GLY A 179 -6.69 -0.80 6.29
C GLY A 179 -7.20 -2.22 6.55
N VAL A 180 -6.33 -3.22 6.40
CA VAL A 180 -6.68 -4.63 6.43
C VAL A 180 -6.12 -5.29 7.68
N GLY A 181 -6.97 -5.59 8.64
CA GLY A 181 -6.59 -6.32 9.86
C GLY A 181 -5.63 -5.56 10.77
N GLU A 182 -5.59 -4.23 10.66
CA GLU A 182 -4.77 -3.38 11.51
C GLU A 182 -5.48 -3.06 12.84
N ARG A 183 -4.73 -2.53 13.78
CA ARG A 183 -5.27 -2.12 15.09
C ARG A 183 -6.15 -0.89 14.93
N SER A 184 -7.30 -0.87 15.61
CA SER A 184 -8.23 0.28 15.58
C SER A 184 -7.56 1.58 16.01
N ARG A 185 -6.61 1.52 16.96
CA ARG A 185 -5.85 2.69 17.38
C ARG A 185 -4.99 3.25 16.25
N GLU A 186 -4.25 2.40 15.54
CA GLU A 186 -3.38 2.83 14.43
C GLU A 186 -4.20 3.44 13.28
N GLY A 187 -5.37 2.86 12.98
CA GLY A 187 -6.30 3.43 12.00
C GLY A 187 -6.85 4.79 12.43
N ASN A 188 -7.13 4.98 13.72
CA ASN A 188 -7.59 6.27 14.25
C ASN A 188 -6.47 7.31 14.29
N ASP A 189 -5.27 6.92 14.67
CA ASP A 189 -4.10 7.79 14.67
C ASP A 189 -3.82 8.28 13.23
N LEU A 190 -3.81 7.38 12.25
CA LEU A 190 -3.66 7.71 10.81
C LEU A 190 -4.74 8.70 10.34
N TRP A 191 -5.99 8.48 10.71
CA TRP A 191 -7.09 9.38 10.33
C TRP A 191 -6.93 10.77 10.92
N ASN A 192 -6.49 10.87 12.19
CA ASN A 192 -6.22 12.15 12.84
C ASN A 192 -5.04 12.88 12.15
N GLU A 193 -3.94 12.17 11.89
CA GLU A 193 -2.77 12.73 11.20
C GLU A 193 -3.11 13.21 9.78
N MET A 194 -3.95 12.47 9.04
CA MET A 194 -4.45 12.90 7.74
C MET A 194 -5.34 14.14 7.81
N ASN A 195 -6.14 14.30 8.87
CA ASN A 195 -6.93 15.50 9.10
C ASN A 195 -6.04 16.71 9.43
N GLU A 196 -5.05 16.53 10.29
CA GLU A 196 -4.11 17.59 10.70
C GLU A 196 -3.24 18.06 9.54
N SER A 197 -2.77 17.16 8.68
CA SER A 197 -1.99 17.47 7.49
C SER A 197 -2.84 17.96 6.30
N GLY A 198 -4.18 17.85 6.39
CA GLY A 198 -5.11 18.28 5.34
C GLY A 198 -5.24 17.33 4.15
N VAL A 199 -4.46 16.25 4.07
CA VAL A 199 -4.47 15.29 2.95
C VAL A 199 -5.75 14.46 2.87
N ILE A 200 -6.51 14.40 3.97
CA ILE A 200 -7.77 13.65 4.06
C ILE A 200 -8.79 14.08 2.98
N SER A 201 -8.81 15.36 2.59
CA SER A 201 -9.73 15.90 1.60
C SER A 201 -9.60 15.29 0.20
N LYS A 202 -8.48 14.62 -0.07
CA LYS A 202 -8.16 13.93 -1.34
C LYS A 202 -8.06 12.42 -1.18
N THR A 203 -8.50 11.89 -0.02
CA THR A 203 -8.33 10.48 0.34
C THR A 203 -9.65 9.89 0.78
N ALA A 204 -9.97 8.68 0.31
CA ALA A 204 -11.04 7.82 0.83
C ALA A 204 -10.42 6.69 1.67
N LEU A 205 -11.02 6.37 2.82
CA LEU A 205 -10.52 5.37 3.75
C LEU A 205 -11.52 4.21 3.87
N VAL A 206 -11.03 2.98 3.81
CA VAL A 206 -11.83 1.76 4.05
C VAL A 206 -11.11 0.89 5.07
N PHE A 207 -11.78 0.54 6.16
CA PHE A 207 -11.17 -0.24 7.24
C PHE A 207 -11.93 -1.56 7.50
N GLY A 208 -11.15 -2.61 7.71
CA GLY A 208 -11.59 -3.86 8.32
C GLY A 208 -10.57 -4.25 9.38
N GLN A 209 -10.90 -3.93 10.63
CA GLN A 209 -9.97 -3.97 11.75
C GLN A 209 -9.62 -5.40 12.18
N MET A 210 -8.59 -5.52 13.02
CA MET A 210 -8.08 -6.80 13.54
C MET A 210 -9.13 -7.62 14.29
N ASN A 211 -10.08 -6.97 14.95
CA ASN A 211 -11.16 -7.60 15.71
C ASN A 211 -12.37 -8.00 14.85
N GLU A 212 -12.40 -7.61 13.58
CA GLU A 212 -13.49 -7.98 12.68
C GLU A 212 -13.35 -9.41 12.15
N PRO A 213 -14.46 -10.06 11.73
CA PRO A 213 -14.43 -11.41 11.17
C PRO A 213 -13.51 -11.52 9.96
N PRO A 214 -13.00 -12.73 9.67
CA PRO A 214 -12.11 -12.93 8.51
C PRO A 214 -12.78 -12.57 7.18
N GLY A 215 -14.11 -12.69 7.07
CA GLY A 215 -14.85 -12.25 5.90
C GLY A 215 -14.67 -10.78 5.60
N ALA A 216 -14.75 -9.90 6.62
CA ALA A 216 -14.51 -8.47 6.46
C ALA A 216 -13.07 -8.18 6.00
N ARG A 217 -12.09 -8.73 6.72
CA ARG A 217 -10.65 -8.53 6.40
C ARG A 217 -10.28 -9.01 5.00
N LEU A 218 -10.93 -10.08 4.51
CA LEU A 218 -10.73 -10.59 3.16
C LEU A 218 -11.35 -9.69 2.07
N ARG A 219 -12.34 -8.86 2.39
CA ARG A 219 -13.07 -8.04 1.42
C ARG A 219 -12.67 -6.57 1.41
N VAL A 220 -12.10 -6.04 2.49
CA VAL A 220 -11.67 -4.63 2.59
C VAL A 220 -10.76 -4.20 1.44
N PRO A 221 -9.75 -4.97 0.99
CA PRO A 221 -8.95 -4.57 -0.16
C PRO A 221 -9.78 -4.43 -1.44
N LEU A 222 -10.76 -5.30 -1.65
CA LEU A 222 -11.68 -5.21 -2.79
C LEU A 222 -12.57 -3.98 -2.70
N SER A 223 -13.05 -3.65 -1.50
CA SER A 223 -13.87 -2.46 -1.25
C SER A 223 -13.09 -1.18 -1.55
N GLY A 224 -11.86 -1.07 -1.07
CA GLY A 224 -10.98 0.07 -1.38
C GLY A 224 -10.63 0.15 -2.87
N LEU A 225 -10.29 -0.98 -3.47
CA LEU A 225 -9.97 -1.03 -4.90
C LEU A 225 -11.16 -0.60 -5.78
N THR A 226 -12.38 -0.94 -5.40
CA THR A 226 -13.59 -0.52 -6.15
C THR A 226 -13.74 1.01 -6.19
N ILE A 227 -13.44 1.70 -5.09
CA ILE A 227 -13.42 3.17 -5.07
C ILE A 227 -12.31 3.71 -5.97
N ALA A 228 -11.11 3.12 -5.90
CA ALA A 228 -9.97 3.53 -6.71
C ALA A 228 -10.22 3.33 -8.22
N GLU A 229 -10.82 2.21 -8.60
CA GLU A 229 -11.18 1.93 -9.99
C GLU A 229 -12.18 2.94 -10.56
N ASN A 230 -13.17 3.39 -9.77
CA ASN A 230 -14.11 4.41 -10.23
C ASN A 230 -13.39 5.73 -10.54
N PHE A 231 -12.45 6.17 -9.71
CA PHE A 231 -11.65 7.36 -10.00
C PHE A 231 -10.79 7.19 -11.26
N ARG A 232 -10.22 6.01 -11.48
CA ARG A 232 -9.46 5.70 -12.70
C ARG A 232 -10.34 5.73 -13.94
N ASP A 233 -11.48 5.03 -13.89
CA ASP A 233 -12.30 4.73 -15.08
C ASP A 233 -13.20 5.91 -15.46
N GLU A 234 -13.81 6.57 -14.49
CA GLU A 234 -14.79 7.66 -14.72
C GLU A 234 -14.16 9.06 -14.65
N SER A 235 -13.23 9.26 -13.73
CA SER A 235 -12.60 10.57 -13.54
C SER A 235 -11.27 10.71 -14.29
N GLY A 236 -10.75 9.64 -14.88
CA GLY A 236 -9.47 9.66 -15.61
C GLY A 236 -8.28 10.03 -14.75
N GLN A 237 -8.33 9.68 -13.46
CA GLN A 237 -7.32 10.08 -12.48
C GLN A 237 -6.19 9.04 -12.36
N ASP A 238 -5.02 9.54 -11.97
CA ASP A 238 -3.96 8.71 -11.41
C ASP A 238 -4.23 8.54 -9.91
N VAL A 239 -4.54 7.32 -9.50
CA VAL A 239 -4.98 6.99 -8.15
C VAL A 239 -3.89 6.20 -7.42
N LEU A 240 -3.57 6.59 -6.19
CA LEU A 240 -2.80 5.75 -5.28
C LEU A 240 -3.73 4.91 -4.42
N LEU A 241 -3.53 3.59 -4.45
CA LEU A 241 -4.20 2.64 -3.57
C LEU A 241 -3.20 2.11 -2.54
N PHE A 242 -3.41 2.43 -1.28
CA PHE A 242 -2.63 1.86 -0.18
C PHE A 242 -3.37 0.67 0.39
N ILE A 243 -2.66 -0.44 0.60
CA ILE A 243 -3.18 -1.65 1.26
C ILE A 243 -2.27 -1.94 2.45
N ASP A 244 -2.75 -1.71 3.65
CA ASP A 244 -2.01 -1.99 4.88
C ASP A 244 -2.85 -2.92 5.77
N ASN A 245 -2.56 -4.18 5.82
CA ASN A 245 -1.42 -4.95 5.34
C ASN A 245 -1.90 -6.07 4.39
N ILE A 246 -1.27 -6.26 3.25
CA ILE A 246 -1.67 -7.31 2.29
C ILE A 246 -1.52 -8.73 2.85
N PHE A 247 -0.59 -8.96 3.79
CA PHE A 247 -0.47 -10.24 4.47
C PHE A 247 -1.75 -10.61 5.24
N ARG A 248 -2.43 -9.62 5.83
CA ARG A 248 -3.70 -9.85 6.55
C ARG A 248 -4.82 -10.30 5.63
N PHE A 249 -4.80 -9.87 4.38
CA PHE A 249 -5.70 -10.38 3.34
C PHE A 249 -5.49 -11.89 3.12
N THR A 250 -4.25 -12.34 2.96
CA THR A 250 -3.94 -13.77 2.79
C THR A 250 -4.25 -14.58 4.04
N GLN A 251 -3.96 -14.04 5.21
CA GLN A 251 -4.31 -14.66 6.50
C GLN A 251 -5.83 -14.84 6.64
N ALA A 252 -6.62 -13.82 6.34
CA ALA A 252 -8.08 -13.89 6.37
C ALA A 252 -8.60 -14.95 5.38
N GLY A 253 -7.99 -15.07 4.20
CA GLY A 253 -8.28 -16.11 3.23
C GLY A 253 -8.03 -17.52 3.77
N SER A 254 -6.94 -17.73 4.50
CA SER A 254 -6.65 -19.03 5.13
C SER A 254 -7.66 -19.37 6.23
N GLU A 255 -8.04 -18.40 7.04
CA GLU A 255 -9.07 -18.54 8.09
C GLU A 255 -10.44 -18.91 7.47
N VAL A 256 -10.86 -18.20 6.41
CA VAL A 256 -12.09 -18.51 5.68
C VAL A 256 -12.04 -19.91 5.07
N SER A 257 -10.93 -20.29 4.44
CA SER A 257 -10.74 -21.63 3.84
C SER A 257 -10.86 -22.74 4.89
N ALA A 258 -10.24 -22.56 6.04
CA ALA A 258 -10.33 -23.49 7.16
C ALA A 258 -11.77 -23.60 7.70
N LEU A 259 -12.48 -22.49 7.86
CA LEU A 259 -13.88 -22.46 8.29
C LEU A 259 -14.82 -23.13 7.29
N LEU A 260 -14.51 -23.07 6.00
CA LEU A 260 -15.24 -23.77 4.94
C LEU A 260 -14.90 -25.27 4.86
N GLY A 261 -13.97 -25.75 5.67
CA GLY A 261 -13.53 -27.15 5.69
C GLY A 261 -12.72 -27.57 4.47
N ARG A 262 -12.07 -26.63 3.80
CA ARG A 262 -11.17 -26.94 2.68
C ARG A 262 -9.85 -27.49 3.19
N MET A 263 -9.29 -28.46 2.47
CA MET A 263 -7.98 -29.03 2.82
C MET A 263 -6.90 -27.96 2.64
N PRO A 264 -6.06 -27.68 3.66
CA PRO A 264 -5.01 -26.67 3.54
C PRO A 264 -3.90 -27.13 2.58
N SER A 265 -3.24 -26.16 1.96
CA SER A 265 -2.02 -26.35 1.20
C SER A 265 -0.78 -26.24 2.11
N ALA A 266 0.38 -26.01 1.52
CA ALA A 266 1.63 -25.86 2.27
C ALA A 266 1.52 -24.79 3.39
N VAL A 267 2.12 -25.07 4.53
CA VAL A 267 2.19 -24.19 5.72
C VAL A 267 0.80 -23.75 6.25
N GLY A 268 -0.28 -24.47 5.87
CA GLY A 268 -1.62 -24.17 6.36
C GLY A 268 -2.40 -23.13 5.57
N TYR A 269 -1.85 -22.62 4.46
CA TYR A 269 -2.53 -21.66 3.60
C TYR A 269 -3.65 -22.31 2.77
N GLN A 270 -4.56 -21.48 2.27
CA GLN A 270 -5.63 -21.92 1.38
C GLN A 270 -5.08 -22.40 0.02
N PRO A 271 -5.68 -23.44 -0.58
CA PRO A 271 -5.26 -23.90 -1.91
C PRO A 271 -5.53 -22.87 -3.02
N THR A 272 -6.37 -21.89 -2.74
CA THR A 272 -6.77 -20.80 -3.66
C THR A 272 -5.94 -19.53 -3.49
N LEU A 273 -4.86 -19.56 -2.69
CA LEU A 273 -4.04 -18.37 -2.37
C LEU A 273 -3.60 -17.58 -3.61
N ALA A 274 -2.98 -18.26 -4.58
CA ALA A 274 -2.50 -17.60 -5.79
C ALA A 274 -3.65 -17.02 -6.64
N THR A 275 -4.78 -17.72 -6.71
CA THR A 275 -5.95 -17.26 -7.46
C THR A 275 -6.62 -16.04 -6.80
N GLU A 276 -6.74 -16.05 -5.47
CA GLU A 276 -7.33 -14.95 -4.72
C GLU A 276 -6.44 -13.70 -4.81
N MET A 277 -5.13 -13.87 -4.64
CA MET A 277 -4.15 -12.79 -4.81
C MET A 277 -4.17 -12.26 -6.25
N GLY A 278 -4.14 -13.13 -7.24
CA GLY A 278 -4.18 -12.77 -8.66
C GLY A 278 -5.43 -11.96 -9.01
N LYS A 279 -6.62 -12.37 -8.56
CA LYS A 279 -7.87 -11.63 -8.79
C LYS A 279 -7.83 -10.20 -8.23
N LEU A 280 -7.19 -9.99 -7.09
CA LEU A 280 -7.00 -8.65 -6.54
C LEU A 280 -5.97 -7.86 -7.34
N GLN A 281 -4.82 -8.47 -7.59
CA GLN A 281 -3.66 -7.77 -8.18
C GLN A 281 -3.86 -7.40 -9.65
N GLU A 282 -4.55 -8.23 -10.44
CA GLU A 282 -4.80 -7.96 -11.86
C GLU A 282 -5.76 -6.80 -12.12
N ARG A 283 -6.56 -6.41 -11.14
CA ARG A 283 -7.40 -5.20 -11.19
C ARG A 283 -6.60 -3.91 -11.01
N ILE A 284 -5.44 -4.03 -10.35
CA ILE A 284 -4.53 -2.89 -10.07
C ILE A 284 -3.64 -2.69 -11.29
N THR A 285 -4.00 -1.75 -12.14
CA THR A 285 -3.29 -1.52 -13.41
C THR A 285 -3.62 -0.14 -13.98
N SER A 286 -2.84 0.29 -14.96
CA SER A 286 -3.16 1.42 -15.84
C SER A 286 -4.10 0.99 -16.94
N THR A 287 -5.04 1.86 -17.26
CA THR A 287 -5.90 1.75 -18.44
C THR A 287 -5.69 2.98 -19.33
N ARG A 288 -6.37 3.04 -20.47
CA ARG A 288 -6.33 4.21 -21.34
C ARG A 288 -6.89 5.48 -20.70
N ASN A 289 -7.71 5.35 -19.67
CA ASN A 289 -8.38 6.47 -19.00
C ASN A 289 -7.55 7.02 -17.83
N GLY A 290 -6.88 6.19 -17.09
CA GLY A 290 -6.13 6.56 -15.90
C GLY A 290 -5.37 5.38 -15.31
N SER A 291 -4.83 5.55 -14.11
CA SER A 291 -4.04 4.49 -13.46
C SER A 291 -4.48 4.25 -12.01
N VAL A 292 -4.37 3.00 -11.56
CA VAL A 292 -4.33 2.65 -10.14
C VAL A 292 -2.96 2.09 -9.83
N THR A 293 -2.17 2.85 -9.09
CA THR A 293 -0.87 2.43 -8.57
C THR A 293 -1.03 2.00 -7.13
N SER A 294 -0.57 0.82 -6.74
CA SER A 294 -0.70 0.36 -5.37
C SER A 294 0.62 0.39 -4.61
N VAL A 295 0.54 0.84 -3.35
CA VAL A 295 1.60 0.68 -2.35
C VAL A 295 1.06 -0.26 -1.28
N GLN A 296 1.64 -1.44 -1.19
CA GLN A 296 1.17 -2.54 -0.36
C GLN A 296 2.17 -2.79 0.76
N ALA A 297 1.77 -2.53 1.99
CA ALA A 297 2.58 -2.92 3.14
C ALA A 297 2.60 -4.44 3.26
N ILE A 298 3.80 -5.00 3.35
CA ILE A 298 4.02 -6.44 3.38
C ILE A 298 4.69 -6.80 4.70
N TYR A 299 4.02 -7.66 5.47
CA TYR A 299 4.61 -8.32 6.62
C TYR A 299 5.17 -9.67 6.19
N VAL A 300 6.41 -9.94 6.56
CA VAL A 300 7.09 -11.21 6.28
C VAL A 300 7.17 -12.00 7.58
N PRO A 301 6.41 -13.10 7.74
CA PRO A 301 6.45 -13.91 8.95
C PRO A 301 7.86 -14.47 9.20
N ALA A 302 8.39 -14.27 10.40
CA ALA A 302 9.71 -14.74 10.80
C ALA A 302 10.87 -14.35 9.86
N ASP A 303 10.69 -13.25 9.11
CA ASP A 303 11.63 -12.79 8.07
C ASP A 303 11.91 -13.83 6.96
N ASP A 304 10.99 -14.80 6.79
CA ASP A 304 11.09 -15.85 5.79
C ASP A 304 10.42 -15.44 4.48
N LEU A 305 11.21 -14.99 3.53
CA LEU A 305 10.75 -14.61 2.19
C LEU A 305 10.23 -15.79 1.35
N THR A 306 10.50 -17.03 1.80
CA THR A 306 10.01 -18.24 1.12
C THR A 306 8.63 -18.70 1.59
N ASP A 307 8.08 -18.06 2.62
CA ASP A 307 6.70 -18.29 3.05
C ASP A 307 5.73 -18.05 1.87
N PRO A 308 4.74 -18.94 1.65
CA PRO A 308 3.84 -18.85 0.50
C PRO A 308 3.10 -17.50 0.34
N ALA A 309 2.76 -16.81 1.43
CA ALA A 309 2.03 -15.54 1.36
C ALA A 309 2.89 -14.41 0.80
N PRO A 310 4.07 -14.05 1.37
CA PRO A 310 4.94 -13.07 0.76
C PRO A 310 5.42 -13.52 -0.62
N ALA A 311 5.82 -14.77 -0.82
CA ALA A 311 6.29 -15.27 -2.12
C ALA A 311 5.25 -15.07 -3.24
N THR A 312 3.98 -15.34 -2.97
CA THR A 312 2.88 -15.10 -3.93
C THR A 312 2.71 -13.60 -4.21
N THR A 313 2.82 -12.77 -3.18
CA THR A 313 2.71 -11.32 -3.32
C THR A 313 3.87 -10.76 -4.16
N PHE A 314 5.11 -11.19 -3.89
CA PHE A 314 6.31 -10.76 -4.63
C PHE A 314 6.21 -11.01 -6.14
N ALA A 315 5.57 -12.09 -6.56
CA ALA A 315 5.40 -12.41 -7.97
C ALA A 315 4.64 -11.32 -8.75
N HIS A 316 3.83 -10.51 -8.07
CA HIS A 316 3.04 -9.43 -8.65
C HIS A 316 3.71 -8.05 -8.57
N LEU A 317 4.76 -7.89 -7.78
CA LEU A 317 5.36 -6.57 -7.53
C LEU A 317 6.23 -6.10 -8.69
N ASP A 318 6.12 -4.80 -8.99
CA ASP A 318 6.95 -4.08 -9.97
C ASP A 318 8.12 -3.36 -9.30
N ALA A 319 7.95 -2.94 -8.04
CA ALA A 319 9.00 -2.33 -7.24
C ALA A 319 8.89 -2.74 -5.77
N THR A 320 10.00 -2.66 -5.07
CA THR A 320 10.08 -2.86 -3.61
C THR A 320 10.77 -1.67 -2.96
N THR A 321 10.17 -1.14 -1.91
CA THR A 321 10.75 -0.12 -1.05
C THR A 321 10.96 -0.72 0.33
N VAL A 322 12.21 -0.83 0.74
CA VAL A 322 12.60 -1.41 2.04
C VAL A 322 12.95 -0.28 2.99
N LEU A 323 12.25 -0.21 4.12
CA LEU A 323 12.57 0.70 5.22
C LEU A 323 13.41 -0.05 6.26
N ASP A 324 14.55 0.51 6.61
CA ASP A 324 15.53 -0.12 7.48
C ASP A 324 15.71 0.64 8.80
N LEU A 325 15.69 -0.08 9.91
CA LEU A 325 15.85 0.48 11.25
C LEU A 325 17.24 1.11 11.44
N SER A 326 18.28 0.47 10.91
CA SER A 326 19.66 0.97 11.04
C SER A 326 19.85 2.34 10.38
N ILE A 327 19.12 2.61 9.29
CA ILE A 327 19.13 3.91 8.61
C ILE A 327 18.38 4.95 9.45
N SER A 328 17.25 4.57 10.07
CA SER A 328 16.51 5.46 10.96
C SER A 328 17.29 5.81 12.22
N GLU A 329 18.07 4.88 12.77
CA GLU A 329 18.97 5.09 13.91
C GLU A 329 20.09 6.10 13.61
N LEU A 330 20.48 6.23 12.33
CA LEU A 330 21.40 7.27 11.87
C LEU A 330 20.74 8.66 11.71
N GLY A 331 19.43 8.75 11.97
CA GLY A 331 18.65 9.97 11.79
C GLY A 331 18.41 10.35 10.32
N ILE A 332 18.48 9.37 9.41
CA ILE A 332 18.24 9.56 7.98
C ILE A 332 16.79 9.19 7.67
N TYR A 333 16.00 10.16 7.22
CA TYR A 333 14.59 9.99 6.84
C TYR A 333 14.30 10.57 5.46
N PRO A 334 13.52 9.86 4.60
CA PRO A 334 12.93 8.53 4.85
C PRO A 334 14.01 7.46 4.99
N ALA A 335 13.77 6.50 5.88
CA ALA A 335 14.72 5.44 6.19
C ALA A 335 14.71 4.32 5.14
N VAL A 336 14.72 4.68 3.87
CA VAL A 336 14.70 3.73 2.74
C VAL A 336 16.10 3.16 2.53
N ASP A 337 16.21 1.83 2.51
CA ASP A 337 17.45 1.15 2.14
C ASP A 337 17.71 1.28 0.64
N PRO A 338 18.74 2.03 0.24
CA PRO A 338 19.05 2.30 -1.16
C PRO A 338 19.61 1.09 -1.91
N LEU A 339 20.07 0.06 -1.19
CA LEU A 339 20.63 -1.17 -1.76
C LEU A 339 19.61 -2.31 -1.73
N GLY A 340 18.73 -2.34 -0.74
CA GLY A 340 17.66 -3.33 -0.61
C GLY A 340 16.41 -3.03 -1.43
N SER A 341 16.22 -1.77 -1.84
CA SER A 341 15.06 -1.35 -2.64
C SER A 341 15.33 -1.54 -4.13
N THR A 342 14.29 -1.98 -4.87
CA THR A 342 14.42 -2.32 -6.30
C THR A 342 13.23 -1.83 -7.11
N SER A 343 13.42 -1.65 -8.42
CA SER A 343 12.34 -1.36 -9.36
C SER A 343 12.61 -1.98 -10.73
N ARG A 344 11.56 -2.54 -11.35
CA ARG A 344 11.64 -3.11 -12.70
C ARG A 344 11.79 -2.06 -13.79
N ILE A 345 11.29 -0.84 -13.56
CA ILE A 345 11.41 0.23 -14.55
C ILE A 345 12.77 0.95 -14.52
N LEU A 346 13.65 0.62 -13.55
CA LEU A 346 15.01 1.17 -13.52
C LEU A 346 15.88 0.54 -14.61
N GLU A 347 15.55 0.84 -15.83
CA GLU A 347 16.19 0.37 -17.06
C GLU A 347 16.47 1.54 -18.00
N PRO A 348 17.61 1.52 -18.73
CA PRO A 348 18.01 2.65 -19.57
C PRO A 348 17.04 2.94 -20.72
N ASP A 349 16.32 1.91 -21.21
CA ASP A 349 15.34 2.04 -22.30
C ASP A 349 14.00 2.63 -21.84
N ILE A 350 13.71 2.62 -20.53
CA ILE A 350 12.48 3.16 -19.94
C ILE A 350 12.73 4.57 -19.40
N LEU A 351 13.70 4.72 -18.49
CA LEU A 351 13.95 5.98 -17.78
C LEU A 351 15.05 6.85 -18.40
N GLY A 352 15.71 6.36 -19.42
CA GLY A 352 16.83 7.02 -20.05
C GLY A 352 18.17 6.73 -19.35
N ARG A 353 19.26 6.85 -20.15
CA ARG A 353 20.62 6.50 -19.70
C ARG A 353 21.10 7.36 -18.53
N ARG A 354 20.80 8.67 -18.55
CA ARG A 354 21.24 9.59 -17.52
C ARG A 354 20.75 9.17 -16.13
N HIS A 355 19.45 8.88 -15.99
CA HIS A 355 18.87 8.40 -14.75
C HIS A 355 19.49 7.06 -14.32
N TYR A 356 19.49 6.08 -15.24
CA TYR A 356 20.02 4.74 -14.96
C TYR A 356 21.48 4.77 -14.52
N ASP A 357 22.35 5.48 -15.25
CA ASP A 357 23.79 5.53 -14.97
C ASP A 357 24.05 6.21 -13.63
N THR A 358 23.32 7.28 -13.29
CA THR A 358 23.42 7.97 -12.00
C THR A 358 22.99 7.06 -10.87
N ALA A 359 21.84 6.39 -11.00
CA ALA A 359 21.34 5.45 -9.97
C ALA A 359 22.35 4.32 -9.73
N ARG A 360 22.87 3.72 -10.79
CA ARG A 360 23.87 2.64 -10.67
C ARG A 360 25.20 3.13 -10.09
N ALA A 361 25.62 4.35 -10.40
CA ALA A 361 26.81 4.94 -9.81
C ALA A 361 26.62 5.17 -8.29
N VAL A 362 25.48 5.69 -7.87
CA VAL A 362 25.12 5.85 -6.45
C VAL A 362 25.15 4.49 -5.74
N GLN A 363 24.50 3.48 -6.30
CA GLN A 363 24.48 2.13 -5.73
C GLN A 363 25.89 1.54 -5.58
N ARG A 364 26.76 1.70 -6.59
CA ARG A 364 28.14 1.22 -6.52
C ARG A 364 28.95 1.88 -5.41
N VAL A 365 28.80 3.19 -5.23
CA VAL A 365 29.51 3.93 -4.16
C VAL A 365 29.02 3.49 -2.79
N LEU A 366 27.71 3.34 -2.62
CA LEU A 366 27.13 2.87 -1.36
C LEU A 366 27.50 1.41 -1.05
N GLN A 367 27.52 0.53 -2.06
CA GLN A 367 27.96 -0.85 -1.90
C GLN A 367 29.41 -0.91 -1.51
N LYS A 368 30.28 -0.17 -2.19
CA LYS A 368 31.71 -0.09 -1.83
C LYS A 368 31.91 0.39 -0.37
N TYR A 369 31.12 1.37 0.07
CA TYR A 369 31.15 1.83 1.45
C TYR A 369 30.73 0.71 2.42
N LYS A 370 29.66 0.00 2.13
CA LYS A 370 29.19 -1.13 2.94
C LYS A 370 30.26 -2.21 3.07
N ASP A 371 30.95 -2.55 1.99
CA ASP A 371 32.03 -3.56 1.97
C ASP A 371 33.26 -3.10 2.79
N LEU A 372 33.47 -1.78 2.88
CA LEU A 372 34.59 -1.21 3.67
C LEU A 372 34.26 -1.01 5.15
N GLN A 373 33.00 -1.08 5.57
CA GLN A 373 32.59 -0.80 6.96
C GLN A 373 33.30 -1.69 7.98
N ASP A 374 33.42 -2.98 7.71
CA ASP A 374 34.11 -3.92 8.61
C ASP A 374 35.62 -3.59 8.72
N ILE A 375 36.23 -3.19 7.62
CA ILE A 375 37.64 -2.80 7.59
C ILE A 375 37.82 -1.50 8.40
N ILE A 376 36.93 -0.52 8.21
CA ILE A 376 36.96 0.74 8.96
C ILE A 376 36.77 0.51 10.46
N ALA A 377 35.89 -0.41 10.85
CA ALA A 377 35.61 -0.72 12.25
C ALA A 377 36.79 -1.35 12.95
N VAL A 378 37.61 -2.15 12.25
CA VAL A 378 38.75 -2.87 12.80
C VAL A 378 40.04 -2.06 12.70
N LEU A 379 40.34 -1.48 11.55
CA LEU A 379 41.63 -0.84 11.24
C LEU A 379 41.58 0.70 11.30
N GLY A 380 40.38 1.29 11.27
CA GLY A 380 40.20 2.74 11.19
C GLY A 380 40.26 3.29 9.75
N MET A 381 39.88 4.53 9.60
CA MET A 381 39.87 5.25 8.31
C MET A 381 41.30 5.50 7.76
N ASP A 382 42.29 5.59 8.63
CA ASP A 382 43.64 5.98 8.23
C ASP A 382 44.37 4.92 7.39
N GLU A 383 44.00 3.67 7.55
CA GLU A 383 44.54 2.54 6.81
C GLU A 383 43.99 2.36 5.40
N LEU A 384 42.92 3.09 5.06
CA LEU A 384 42.32 3.03 3.72
C LEU A 384 43.19 3.75 2.68
N SER A 385 43.17 3.25 1.44
CA SER A 385 43.76 3.91 0.30
C SER A 385 43.12 5.30 0.07
N VAL A 386 43.83 6.19 -0.62
CA VAL A 386 43.29 7.53 -0.97
C VAL A 386 41.97 7.43 -1.75
N GLU A 387 41.89 6.45 -2.67
CA GLU A 387 40.69 6.20 -3.45
C GLU A 387 39.52 5.71 -2.59
N ASP A 388 39.79 4.82 -1.63
CA ASP A 388 38.75 4.30 -0.72
C ASP A 388 38.28 5.37 0.26
N LYS A 389 39.17 6.22 0.75
CA LYS A 389 38.82 7.40 1.57
C LYS A 389 37.88 8.34 0.81
N ALA A 390 38.18 8.62 -0.45
CA ALA A 390 37.32 9.45 -1.30
C ALA A 390 35.94 8.80 -1.51
N ALA A 391 35.91 7.49 -1.78
CA ALA A 391 34.66 6.73 -1.94
C ALA A 391 33.81 6.76 -0.66
N VAL A 392 34.40 6.54 0.50
CA VAL A 392 33.73 6.59 1.81
C VAL A 392 33.16 7.97 2.09
N ASN A 393 33.94 9.02 1.85
CA ASN A 393 33.50 10.41 2.06
C ASN A 393 32.32 10.78 1.15
N ARG A 394 32.34 10.37 -0.13
CA ARG A 394 31.21 10.56 -1.06
C ARG A 394 30.00 9.74 -0.66
N ALA A 395 30.18 8.48 -0.24
CA ALA A 395 29.11 7.64 0.25
C ALA A 395 28.36 8.24 1.44
N ARG A 396 29.08 8.81 2.40
CA ARG A 396 28.49 9.50 3.56
C ARG A 396 27.67 10.72 3.15
N ARG A 397 28.17 11.51 2.18
CA ARG A 397 27.41 12.64 1.62
C ARG A 397 26.17 12.15 0.89
N ILE A 398 26.28 11.10 0.08
CA ILE A 398 25.14 10.46 -0.62
C ILE A 398 24.09 10.01 0.39
N GLN A 399 24.46 9.25 1.43
CA GLN A 399 23.52 8.78 2.46
C GLN A 399 22.76 9.95 3.10
N ARG A 400 23.45 11.03 3.45
CA ARG A 400 22.80 12.21 4.04
C ARG A 400 21.96 12.98 3.03
N PHE A 401 22.38 13.06 1.78
CA PHE A 401 21.61 13.73 0.72
C PHE A 401 20.37 12.92 0.31
N LEU A 402 20.33 11.60 0.55
CA LEU A 402 19.12 10.80 0.41
C LEU A 402 18.03 11.20 1.42
N SER A 403 18.40 11.80 2.57
CA SER A 403 17.43 12.36 3.49
C SER A 403 16.71 13.57 2.91
N GLN A 404 15.47 13.76 3.32
CA GLN A 404 14.59 14.80 2.79
C GLN A 404 13.57 15.21 3.84
N PRO A 405 13.33 16.52 4.06
CA PRO A 405 12.27 16.97 4.94
C PRO A 405 10.91 16.78 4.24
N PHE A 406 9.96 16.17 4.95
CA PHE A 406 8.62 15.91 4.46
C PHE A 406 7.64 16.98 4.92
N HIS A 407 6.69 17.35 4.06
CA HIS A 407 5.64 18.33 4.38
C HIS A 407 4.76 17.86 5.53
N VAL A 408 4.40 16.57 5.54
CA VAL A 408 3.56 16.00 6.60
C VAL A 408 4.26 15.94 7.96
N ALA A 409 5.59 16.09 7.98
CA ALA A 409 6.39 16.07 9.20
C ALA A 409 6.79 17.49 9.70
N GLU A 410 6.38 18.56 9.04
CA GLU A 410 6.76 19.93 9.38
C GLU A 410 6.44 20.29 10.84
N ASN A 411 5.27 19.90 11.32
CA ASN A 411 4.82 20.19 12.69
C ASN A 411 5.67 19.51 13.76
N PHE A 412 6.31 18.39 13.42
CA PHE A 412 7.12 17.60 14.38
C PHE A 412 8.60 17.98 14.29
N THR A 413 9.08 18.29 13.09
CA THR A 413 10.51 18.53 12.83
C THR A 413 10.88 20.00 12.85
N GLY A 414 9.90 20.89 12.66
CA GLY A 414 10.14 22.34 12.46
C GLY A 414 10.84 22.67 11.14
N MET A 415 10.98 21.70 10.24
CA MET A 415 11.61 21.89 8.92
C MET A 415 10.55 21.93 7.84
N ALA A 416 10.62 22.95 6.97
CA ALA A 416 9.73 23.05 5.81
C ALA A 416 9.96 21.86 4.87
N GLY A 417 8.88 21.18 4.48
CA GLY A 417 8.92 20.05 3.56
C GLY A 417 9.40 20.44 2.17
N LYS A 418 9.91 19.49 1.44
CA LYS A 418 10.44 19.68 0.08
C LYS A 418 9.94 18.57 -0.84
N TYR A 419 9.25 18.96 -1.90
CA TYR A 419 9.10 18.14 -3.09
C TYR A 419 10.32 18.34 -3.98
N VAL A 420 10.99 17.30 -4.41
CA VAL A 420 12.20 17.40 -5.24
C VAL A 420 11.94 16.77 -6.61
N PRO A 421 11.88 17.58 -7.68
CA PRO A 421 11.74 17.05 -9.03
C PRO A 421 12.88 16.09 -9.39
N LEU A 422 12.59 15.10 -10.22
CA LEU A 422 13.54 14.06 -10.61
C LEU A 422 14.84 14.65 -11.23
N ASP A 423 14.71 15.64 -12.11
CA ASP A 423 15.88 16.28 -12.72
C ASP A 423 16.80 16.92 -11.69
N GLU A 424 16.24 17.58 -10.66
CA GLU A 424 17.00 18.16 -9.55
C GLU A 424 17.65 17.07 -8.69
N THR A 425 16.95 15.95 -8.50
CA THR A 425 17.49 14.77 -7.81
C THR A 425 18.71 14.26 -8.57
N ILE A 426 18.58 13.97 -9.85
CA ILE A 426 19.68 13.46 -10.70
C ILE A 426 20.86 14.46 -10.70
N ARG A 427 20.60 15.75 -10.92
CA ARG A 427 21.63 16.81 -10.91
C ARG A 427 22.41 16.83 -9.60
N GLY A 428 21.72 16.71 -8.47
CA GLY A 428 22.36 16.70 -7.16
C GLY A 428 23.30 15.50 -6.94
N PHE A 429 22.85 14.31 -7.33
CA PHE A 429 23.70 13.11 -7.21
C PHE A 429 24.86 13.12 -8.22
N GLU A 430 24.66 13.62 -9.44
CA GLU A 430 25.74 13.80 -10.41
C GLU A 430 26.84 14.72 -9.85
N ALA A 431 26.49 15.85 -9.24
CA ALA A 431 27.45 16.78 -8.62
C ALA A 431 28.27 16.11 -7.49
N ILE A 432 27.61 15.31 -6.64
CA ILE A 432 28.30 14.56 -5.57
C ILE A 432 29.23 13.50 -6.17
N LEU A 433 28.75 12.72 -7.13
CA LEU A 433 29.54 11.69 -7.81
C LEU A 433 30.74 12.26 -8.59
N GLY A 434 30.53 13.42 -9.21
CA GLY A 434 31.58 14.15 -9.96
C GLY A 434 32.67 14.76 -9.08
N GLY A 435 32.44 14.82 -7.77
CA GLY A 435 33.41 15.39 -6.80
C GLY A 435 33.31 16.92 -6.64
N GLU A 436 32.33 17.58 -7.24
CA GLU A 436 32.11 19.04 -7.11
C GLU A 436 31.81 19.44 -5.65
N CYS A 437 31.38 18.49 -4.85
CA CYS A 437 30.99 18.69 -3.45
C CYS A 437 31.98 18.11 -2.44
N ASP A 438 33.17 17.67 -2.86
CA ASP A 438 34.13 16.98 -1.98
C ASP A 438 34.64 17.87 -0.83
N ASP A 439 34.65 19.20 -1.00
CA ASP A 439 35.07 20.17 0.01
C ASP A 439 33.92 20.57 0.98
N ILE A 440 32.68 20.14 0.72
CA ILE A 440 31.53 20.52 1.54
C ILE A 440 31.40 19.56 2.74
N PRO A 441 31.25 20.07 3.98
CA PRO A 441 31.01 19.21 5.14
C PRO A 441 29.82 18.30 4.97
N GLU A 442 29.93 17.04 5.36
CA GLU A 442 28.85 16.06 5.18
C GLU A 442 27.53 16.43 5.88
N GLN A 443 27.58 17.24 6.95
CA GLN A 443 26.39 17.74 7.67
C GLN A 443 25.52 18.65 6.83
N ALA A 444 26.10 19.35 5.84
CA ALA A 444 25.36 20.24 4.95
C ALA A 444 24.37 19.49 4.05
N PHE A 445 24.56 18.18 3.86
CA PHE A 445 23.70 17.34 3.01
C PHE A 445 22.46 16.79 3.71
N LEU A 446 22.39 16.87 5.03
CA LEU A 446 21.29 16.30 5.81
C LEU A 446 20.02 17.15 5.65
N PHE A 447 18.89 16.49 5.36
CA PHE A 447 17.58 17.10 5.16
C PHE A 447 17.60 18.29 4.18
N CYS A 448 18.17 18.07 3.01
CA CYS A 448 18.14 18.99 1.88
C CYS A 448 17.12 18.51 0.84
N GLY A 449 16.54 19.44 0.11
CA GLY A 449 15.83 19.16 -1.12
C GLY A 449 16.81 18.99 -2.29
N SER A 450 17.15 20.10 -2.96
CA SER A 450 18.11 20.11 -4.07
C SER A 450 19.54 20.31 -3.61
N ILE A 451 20.49 20.22 -4.55
CA ILE A 451 21.90 20.53 -4.30
C ILE A 451 22.10 22.02 -3.94
N ASP A 452 21.21 22.89 -4.39
CA ASP A 452 21.29 24.33 -4.06
C ASP A 452 21.01 24.58 -2.57
N ASP A 453 20.21 23.72 -1.92
CA ASP A 453 20.04 23.77 -0.46
C ASP A 453 21.34 23.40 0.28
N VAL A 454 22.10 22.45 -0.26
CA VAL A 454 23.41 22.06 0.29
C VAL A 454 24.39 23.24 0.23
N LEU A 455 24.44 23.93 -0.92
CA LEU A 455 25.30 25.08 -1.10
C LEU A 455 24.93 26.22 -0.12
N ARG A 456 23.63 26.48 0.06
CA ARG A 456 23.15 27.46 1.04
C ARG A 456 23.52 27.08 2.48
N LYS A 457 23.41 25.84 2.84
CA LYS A 457 23.80 25.32 4.18
C LYS A 457 25.32 25.40 4.39
N ARG A 458 26.11 25.11 3.35
CA ARG A 458 27.57 25.30 3.40
C ARG A 458 27.92 26.71 3.78
N ASP A 459 27.31 27.70 3.09
CA ASP A 459 27.59 29.12 3.31
C ASP A 459 27.16 29.59 4.71
N ALA A 460 26.16 28.96 5.31
CA ALA A 460 25.71 29.22 6.67
C ALA A 460 26.58 28.53 7.76
N LEU A 461 27.36 27.50 7.40
CA LEU A 461 28.27 26.78 8.31
C LEU A 461 29.71 27.38 8.32
N GLN A 462 30.03 28.23 7.34
CA GLN A 462 31.27 29.02 7.28
C GLN A 462 31.12 30.32 8.06
#